data_ccdcf49acfa69a7f9a5264ae0daa506d
#
_entry.id   ccdcf49acfa69a7f9a5264ae0daa506d
#
_cell.length_a   1.000
_cell.length_b   1.000
_cell.length_c   1.000
_cell.angle_alpha   90.00
_cell.angle_beta   90.00
_cell.angle_gamma   90.00
#
_symmetry.space_group_name_H-M   'P 1'
#
loop_
_entity.id
_entity.type
_entity.pdbx_description
1 polymer ?
#
loop_
_entity_poly.entity_id
_entity_poly.type
_entity_poly.pdbx_seq_one_letter_code
_entity_poly.pdbx_strand_id
1 'polypeptide(L)'
;MVDPIIEKFIPLVKGISKTFGKNCEVVLHEFKDLKNSIVAIENGHVTGRDLNSPMTQISLEKVREGTVNEDIINYSEKNIDGRVLKSSTMFIKNNEGKFIGCLCINIDITDFIAARNVINDIMRIGESDAQKPSKNKVNIILSDIVKVIVVPKRLVNIVVK
;
A
#
# COMPACT_ATOMS: atom_id res chain seq x y z
N MET A 1 23.54 -8.09 19.25
CA MET A 1 23.49 -6.61 19.43
C MET A 1 22.98 -6.04 18.12
N VAL A 2 21.96 -5.22 18.18
CA VAL A 2 21.33 -4.55 17.02
C VAL A 2 22.27 -3.46 16.52
N ASP A 3 22.29 -3.21 15.21
CA ASP A 3 23.07 -2.12 14.61
C ASP A 3 22.59 -0.76 15.15
N PRO A 4 23.48 0.15 15.57
CA PRO A 4 23.11 1.44 16.16
C PRO A 4 22.29 2.33 15.22
N ILE A 5 22.37 2.14 13.89
CA ILE A 5 21.54 2.85 12.93
C ILE A 5 20.13 2.30 12.98
N ILE A 6 19.96 0.98 12.97
CA ILE A 6 18.66 0.30 13.08
C ILE A 6 17.96 0.64 14.40
N GLU A 7 18.70 0.68 15.50
CA GLU A 7 18.16 0.99 16.84
C GLU A 7 17.43 2.35 16.88
N LYS A 8 17.88 3.34 16.11
CA LYS A 8 17.24 4.65 16.02
C LYS A 8 15.83 4.62 15.45
N PHE A 9 15.48 3.57 14.70
CA PHE A 9 14.15 3.40 14.10
C PHE A 9 13.16 2.70 15.04
N ILE A 10 13.60 2.07 16.13
CA ILE A 10 12.72 1.37 17.07
C ILE A 10 11.57 2.27 17.59
N PRO A 11 11.80 3.54 17.99
CA PRO A 11 10.71 4.40 18.45
C PRO A 11 9.64 4.67 17.38
N LEU A 12 10.02 4.66 16.09
CA LEU A 12 9.10 4.89 14.97
C LEU A 12 8.09 3.75 14.84
N VAL A 13 8.49 2.50 15.12
CA VAL A 13 7.60 1.32 15.07
C VAL A 13 6.36 1.56 15.92
N LYS A 14 6.55 1.91 17.18
CA LYS A 14 5.45 2.20 18.11
C LYS A 14 4.70 3.50 17.77
N GLY A 15 5.42 4.53 17.34
CA GLY A 15 4.82 5.82 17.00
C GLY A 15 3.84 5.69 15.82
N ILE A 16 4.28 5.07 14.75
CA ILE A 16 3.49 4.89 13.53
C ILE A 16 2.29 3.98 13.81
N SER A 17 2.50 2.82 14.45
CA SER A 17 1.40 1.87 14.71
C SER A 17 0.30 2.49 15.56
N LYS A 18 0.66 3.28 16.59
CA LYS A 18 -0.31 3.99 17.44
C LYS A 18 -1.07 5.09 16.69
N THR A 19 -0.40 5.77 15.75
CA THR A 19 -1.03 6.83 14.93
C THR A 19 -2.10 6.26 14.01
N PHE A 20 -1.84 5.11 13.39
CA PHE A 20 -2.76 4.48 12.43
C PHE A 20 -3.70 3.45 13.06
N GLY A 21 -3.46 3.06 14.32
CA GLY A 21 -4.33 2.18 15.09
C GLY A 21 -4.05 0.69 14.88
N LYS A 22 -4.95 -0.15 15.43
CA LYS A 22 -4.74 -1.60 15.54
C LYS A 22 -4.61 -2.35 14.21
N ASN A 23 -5.10 -1.80 13.12
CA ASN A 23 -5.05 -2.43 11.80
C ASN A 23 -3.76 -2.09 11.03
N CYS A 24 -2.83 -1.37 11.68
CA CYS A 24 -1.53 -1.01 11.12
C CYS A 24 -0.41 -1.73 11.86
N GLU A 25 0.14 -2.76 11.24
CA GLU A 25 1.38 -3.39 11.69
C GLU A 25 2.58 -2.59 11.20
N VAL A 26 3.55 -2.42 12.08
CA VAL A 26 4.85 -1.84 11.74
C VAL A 26 5.95 -2.78 12.19
N VAL A 27 6.85 -3.12 11.29
CA VAL A 27 7.93 -4.08 11.51
C VAL A 27 9.27 -3.45 11.14
N LEU A 28 10.25 -3.58 12.02
CA LEU A 28 11.63 -3.19 11.76
C LEU A 28 12.50 -4.45 11.64
N HIS A 29 13.15 -4.58 10.50
CA HIS A 29 14.06 -5.69 10.20
C HIS A 29 15.52 -5.23 10.19
N GLU A 30 16.41 -6.10 10.69
CA GLU A 30 17.86 -6.05 10.51
C GLU A 30 18.31 -7.20 9.60
N PHE A 31 19.16 -6.94 8.61
CA PHE A 31 19.58 -7.95 7.62
C PHE A 31 20.76 -8.82 8.04
N LYS A 32 21.19 -8.69 9.30
CA LYS A 32 22.31 -9.48 9.84
C LYS A 32 21.98 -10.98 9.91
N ASP A 33 20.74 -11.32 10.31
CA ASP A 33 20.21 -12.69 10.31
C ASP A 33 18.80 -12.66 9.69
N LEU A 34 18.70 -13.10 8.43
CA LEU A 34 17.44 -13.04 7.68
C LEU A 34 16.39 -14.04 8.20
N LYS A 35 16.77 -15.04 9.00
CA LYS A 35 15.84 -15.99 9.61
C LYS A 35 15.18 -15.42 10.86
N ASN A 36 15.88 -14.54 11.58
CA ASN A 36 15.42 -13.87 12.79
C ASN A 36 15.63 -12.35 12.63
N SER A 37 15.10 -11.80 11.56
CA SER A 37 15.41 -10.41 11.15
C SER A 37 14.61 -9.35 11.91
N ILE A 38 13.50 -9.72 12.57
CA ILE A 38 12.63 -8.74 13.24
C ILE A 38 13.28 -8.25 14.52
N VAL A 39 13.56 -6.95 14.57
CA VAL A 39 14.13 -6.24 15.74
C VAL A 39 13.02 -5.64 16.59
N ALA A 40 11.98 -5.11 15.95
CA ALA A 40 10.81 -4.56 16.62
C ALA A 40 9.57 -4.77 15.76
N ILE A 41 8.44 -5.04 16.42
CA ILE A 41 7.14 -5.20 15.77
C ILE A 41 6.04 -4.68 16.69
N GLU A 42 5.07 -3.99 16.10
CA GLU A 42 3.81 -3.60 16.76
C GLU A 42 2.64 -4.05 15.89
N ASN A 43 1.55 -4.47 16.53
CA ASN A 43 0.35 -5.02 15.89
C ASN A 43 0.61 -6.25 14.99
N GLY A 44 1.55 -7.12 15.38
CA GLY A 44 1.92 -8.32 14.63
C GLY A 44 0.76 -9.26 14.29
N HIS A 45 -0.40 -9.11 14.94
CA HIS A 45 -1.63 -9.85 14.62
C HIS A 45 -2.18 -9.54 13.22
N VAL A 46 -1.78 -8.43 12.60
CA VAL A 46 -2.20 -8.04 11.24
C VAL A 46 -1.67 -9.04 10.21
N THR A 47 -0.41 -9.46 10.35
CA THR A 47 0.19 -10.46 9.45
C THR A 47 0.37 -11.83 10.11
N GLY A 48 0.15 -11.94 11.42
CA GLY A 48 0.40 -13.15 12.20
C GLY A 48 1.87 -13.35 12.55
N ARG A 49 2.69 -12.28 12.56
CA ARG A 49 4.13 -12.33 12.85
C ARG A 49 4.46 -11.90 14.27
N ASP A 50 5.63 -12.36 14.72
CA ASP A 50 6.26 -11.98 15.98
C ASP A 50 7.78 -11.76 15.81
N LEU A 51 8.49 -11.50 16.91
CA LEU A 51 9.95 -11.28 16.90
C LEU A 51 10.77 -12.47 16.37
N ASN A 52 10.19 -13.67 16.32
CA ASN A 52 10.86 -14.88 15.84
C ASN A 52 10.52 -15.21 14.38
N SER A 53 9.69 -14.39 13.76
CA SER A 53 9.25 -14.62 12.39
C SER A 53 10.31 -14.17 11.39
N PRO A 54 10.49 -14.91 10.27
CA PRO A 54 11.42 -14.54 9.22
C PRO A 54 10.91 -13.34 8.42
N MET A 55 11.79 -12.76 7.62
CA MET A 55 11.43 -11.76 6.62
C MET A 55 10.42 -12.32 5.61
N THR A 56 9.59 -11.46 5.02
CA THR A 56 8.71 -11.87 3.91
C THR A 56 9.52 -12.34 2.72
N GLN A 57 8.95 -13.28 1.96
CA GLN A 57 9.63 -13.82 0.78
C GLN A 57 9.95 -12.73 -0.25
N ILE A 58 9.03 -11.78 -0.47
CA ILE A 58 9.22 -10.65 -1.39
C ILE A 58 10.40 -9.78 -0.97
N SER A 59 10.48 -9.41 0.31
CA SER A 59 11.59 -8.61 0.83
C SER A 59 12.90 -9.40 0.82
N LEU A 60 12.84 -10.71 1.11
CA LEU A 60 13.99 -11.61 1.12
C LEU A 60 14.60 -11.79 -0.28
N GLU A 61 13.77 -11.98 -1.29
CA GLU A 61 14.20 -12.13 -2.69
C GLU A 61 14.92 -10.87 -3.15
N LYS A 62 14.34 -9.69 -2.94
CA LYS A 62 14.96 -8.41 -3.31
C LYS A 62 16.30 -8.16 -2.62
N VAL A 63 16.39 -8.48 -1.33
CA VAL A 63 17.65 -8.36 -0.58
C VAL A 63 18.71 -9.33 -1.13
N ARG A 64 18.33 -10.57 -1.46
CA ARG A 64 19.25 -11.59 -2.01
C ARG A 64 19.73 -11.27 -3.42
N GLU A 65 18.85 -10.75 -4.26
CA GLU A 65 19.17 -10.40 -5.64
C GLU A 65 20.04 -9.13 -5.74
N GLY A 66 20.22 -8.39 -4.64
CA GLY A 66 20.90 -7.11 -4.66
C GLY A 66 20.18 -6.05 -5.51
N THR A 67 18.92 -6.32 -5.86
CA THR A 67 18.08 -5.46 -6.71
C THR A 67 17.36 -4.36 -5.93
N VAL A 68 17.67 -4.23 -4.63
CA VAL A 68 17.13 -3.18 -3.77
C VAL A 68 17.77 -1.84 -4.17
N ASN A 69 17.11 -1.13 -5.06
CA ASN A 69 17.57 0.22 -5.45
C ASN A 69 16.66 1.32 -4.85
N GLU A 70 15.40 1.01 -4.59
CA GLU A 70 14.38 1.97 -4.17
C GLU A 70 13.41 1.36 -3.14
N ASP A 71 12.78 2.24 -2.36
CA ASP A 71 11.69 1.88 -1.46
C ASP A 71 10.48 1.39 -2.26
N ILE A 72 9.74 0.44 -1.68
CA ILE A 72 8.53 -0.09 -2.30
C ILE A 72 7.35 0.47 -1.53
N ILE A 73 6.63 1.39 -2.15
CA ILE A 73 5.57 2.13 -1.47
C ILE A 73 4.20 1.77 -2.04
N ASN A 74 3.23 1.54 -1.11
CA ASN A 74 1.82 1.34 -1.44
C ASN A 74 1.54 0.14 -2.36
N TYR A 75 2.24 -0.97 -2.18
CA TYR A 75 1.91 -2.20 -2.88
C TYR A 75 0.80 -2.99 -2.16
N SER A 76 0.09 -3.82 -2.92
CA SER A 76 -0.94 -4.70 -2.37
C SER A 76 -0.34 -6.07 -2.08
N GLU A 77 -0.65 -6.59 -0.91
CA GLU A 77 -0.30 -7.94 -0.50
C GLU A 77 -1.55 -8.67 0.00
N LYS A 78 -1.61 -9.97 -0.20
CA LYS A 78 -2.71 -10.78 0.32
C LYS A 78 -2.16 -11.75 1.37
N ASN A 79 -2.69 -11.68 2.57
CA ASN A 79 -2.30 -12.58 3.64
C ASN A 79 -2.89 -13.99 3.43
N ILE A 80 -2.34 -15.00 4.11
CA ILE A 80 -2.77 -16.40 4.01
C ILE A 80 -4.25 -16.57 4.41
N ASP A 81 -4.72 -15.79 5.37
CA ASP A 81 -6.12 -15.79 5.83
C ASP A 81 -7.08 -14.99 4.92
N GLY A 82 -6.59 -14.46 3.79
CA GLY A 82 -7.36 -13.76 2.79
C GLY A 82 -7.49 -12.25 3.01
N ARG A 83 -6.95 -11.70 4.10
CA ARG A 83 -6.90 -10.26 4.34
C ARG A 83 -6.09 -9.55 3.26
N VAL A 84 -6.54 -8.37 2.87
CA VAL A 84 -5.85 -7.52 1.89
C VAL A 84 -5.09 -6.44 2.63
N LEU A 85 -3.79 -6.42 2.41
CA LEU A 85 -2.88 -5.45 3.01
C LEU A 85 -2.45 -4.40 1.99
N LYS A 86 -2.35 -3.17 2.45
CA LYS A 86 -1.62 -2.09 1.79
C LYS A 86 -0.29 -1.97 2.49
N SER A 87 0.78 -2.34 1.80
CA SER A 87 2.11 -2.49 2.37
C SER A 87 3.09 -1.47 1.79
N SER A 88 4.08 -1.10 2.60
CA SER A 88 5.23 -0.28 2.18
C SER A 88 6.48 -0.79 2.88
N THR A 89 7.59 -0.85 2.15
CA THR A 89 8.91 -1.27 2.65
C THR A 89 9.93 -0.18 2.31
N MET A 90 10.49 0.42 3.35
CA MET A 90 11.52 1.43 3.26
C MET A 90 12.86 0.84 3.70
N PHE A 91 13.87 0.89 2.85
CA PHE A 91 15.16 0.27 3.11
C PHE A 91 16.11 1.21 3.84
N ILE A 92 16.82 0.66 4.82
CA ILE A 92 17.75 1.40 5.66
C ILE A 92 19.20 1.05 5.23
N LYS A 93 19.98 2.09 4.95
CA LYS A 93 21.39 1.97 4.58
C LYS A 93 22.31 2.41 5.71
N ASN A 94 23.48 1.81 5.77
CA ASN A 94 24.56 2.31 6.61
C ASN A 94 25.29 3.49 5.93
N ASN A 95 26.29 4.04 6.60
CA ASN A 95 27.08 5.17 6.12
C ASN A 95 27.88 4.86 4.83
N GLU A 96 28.07 3.60 4.51
CA GLU A 96 28.75 3.11 3.32
C GLU A 96 27.79 2.86 2.14
N GLY A 97 26.47 3.13 2.34
CA GLY A 97 25.44 2.90 1.35
C GLY A 97 24.95 1.45 1.26
N LYS A 98 25.40 0.57 2.13
CA LYS A 98 24.98 -0.83 2.18
C LYS A 98 23.63 -0.95 2.89
N PHE A 99 22.71 -1.74 2.33
CA PHE A 99 21.43 -2.06 2.98
C PHE A 99 21.65 -2.95 4.20
N ILE A 100 21.17 -2.49 5.35
CA ILE A 100 21.33 -3.15 6.65
C ILE A 100 20.01 -3.54 7.30
N GLY A 101 18.90 -3.01 6.81
CA GLY A 101 17.57 -3.32 7.33
C GLY A 101 16.46 -2.67 6.51
N CYS A 102 15.23 -2.81 6.98
CA CYS A 102 14.08 -2.09 6.45
C CYS A 102 13.01 -1.87 7.51
N LEU A 103 12.22 -0.81 7.31
CA LEU A 103 10.98 -0.54 8.03
C LEU A 103 9.81 -0.87 7.12
N CYS A 104 8.94 -1.78 7.56
CA CYS A 104 7.73 -2.18 6.86
C CYS A 104 6.50 -1.63 7.57
N ILE A 105 5.53 -1.13 6.79
CA ILE A 105 4.21 -0.71 7.27
C ILE A 105 3.18 -1.53 6.50
N ASN A 106 2.33 -2.27 7.22
CA ASN A 106 1.28 -3.13 6.67
C ASN A 106 -0.06 -2.72 7.24
N ILE A 107 -0.94 -2.21 6.41
CA ILE A 107 -2.29 -1.77 6.82
C ILE A 107 -3.30 -2.76 6.28
N ASP A 108 -4.07 -3.39 7.19
CA ASP A 108 -5.22 -4.20 6.80
C ASP A 108 -6.32 -3.27 6.28
N ILE A 109 -6.61 -3.39 4.98
CA ILE A 109 -7.63 -2.60 4.28
C ILE A 109 -8.86 -3.43 3.91
N THR A 110 -9.00 -4.63 4.44
CA THR A 110 -10.10 -5.55 4.10
C THR A 110 -11.47 -4.93 4.37
N ASP A 111 -11.66 -4.35 5.56
CA ASP A 111 -12.91 -3.70 5.93
C ASP A 111 -13.19 -2.45 5.09
N PHE A 112 -12.15 -1.71 4.71
CA PHE A 112 -12.31 -0.55 3.82
C PHE A 112 -12.76 -0.96 2.42
N ILE A 113 -12.26 -2.09 1.92
CA ILE A 113 -12.71 -2.65 0.64
C ILE A 113 -14.17 -3.09 0.74
N ALA A 114 -14.56 -3.77 1.82
CA ALA A 114 -15.94 -4.18 2.06
C ALA A 114 -16.87 -2.96 2.13
N ALA A 115 -16.52 -1.95 2.92
CA ALA A 115 -17.28 -0.71 3.03
C ALA A 115 -17.43 0.00 1.67
N ARG A 116 -16.34 0.10 0.90
CA ARG A 116 -16.39 0.66 -0.45
C ARG A 116 -17.36 -0.10 -1.36
N ASN A 117 -17.37 -1.42 -1.30
CA ASN A 117 -18.27 -2.24 -2.11
C ASN A 117 -19.73 -2.00 -1.73
N VAL A 118 -20.06 -1.92 -0.43
CA VAL A 118 -21.40 -1.56 0.05
C VAL A 118 -21.82 -0.17 -0.43
N ILE A 119 -20.92 0.82 -0.33
CA ILE A 119 -21.19 2.17 -0.82
C ILE A 119 -21.45 2.16 -2.34
N ASN A 120 -20.63 1.44 -3.09
CA ASN A 120 -20.80 1.33 -4.54
C ASN A 120 -22.13 0.67 -4.92
N ASP A 121 -22.56 -0.37 -4.17
CA ASP A 121 -23.83 -1.02 -4.41
C ASP A 121 -25.02 -0.09 -4.13
N ILE A 122 -24.98 0.68 -3.04
CA ILE A 122 -26.01 1.67 -2.69
C ILE A 122 -26.07 2.79 -3.73
N MET A 123 -24.90 3.21 -4.25
CA MET A 123 -24.81 4.26 -5.27
C MET A 123 -25.17 3.77 -6.68
N ARG A 124 -25.36 2.46 -6.86
CA ARG A 124 -25.73 1.91 -8.16
C ARG A 124 -27.15 2.33 -8.52
N ILE A 125 -27.27 3.24 -9.48
CA ILE A 125 -28.54 3.62 -10.07
C ILE A 125 -28.84 2.59 -11.17
N GLY A 126 -29.94 1.84 -11.04
CA GLY A 126 -30.40 0.92 -12.10
C GLY A 126 -30.69 1.72 -13.39
N GLU A 127 -30.41 1.13 -14.52
CA GLU A 127 -30.95 1.61 -15.80
C GLU A 127 -32.48 1.37 -15.81
N SER A 128 -33.22 2.20 -15.07
CA SER A 128 -34.67 2.22 -15.21
C SER A 128 -34.99 2.92 -16.52
N ASP A 129 -36.01 2.46 -17.23
CA ASP A 129 -36.58 3.07 -18.46
C ASP A 129 -36.92 4.56 -18.33
N ALA A 130 -36.89 5.12 -17.09
CA ALA A 130 -37.13 6.51 -16.78
C ALA A 130 -36.00 7.47 -17.21
N GLN A 131 -34.83 6.94 -17.59
CA GLN A 131 -33.72 7.73 -18.12
C GLN A 131 -33.44 7.43 -19.61
N LYS A 132 -34.49 7.20 -20.43
CA LYS A 132 -34.31 7.42 -21.85
C LYS A 132 -33.87 8.86 -22.05
N PRO A 133 -32.69 9.12 -22.64
CA PRO A 133 -32.22 10.48 -22.82
C PRO A 133 -33.30 11.26 -23.57
N SER A 134 -33.70 12.41 -23.00
CA SER A 134 -34.53 13.34 -23.77
C SER A 134 -33.85 13.55 -25.11
N LYS A 135 -34.64 13.69 -26.17
CA LYS A 135 -34.13 13.85 -27.56
C LYS A 135 -33.13 14.99 -27.79
N ASN A 136 -32.70 15.66 -26.71
CA ASN A 136 -31.71 16.75 -26.72
C ASN A 136 -30.31 16.34 -26.20
N LYS A 137 -30.01 15.03 -26.06
CA LYS A 137 -28.59 14.65 -25.84
C LYS A 137 -27.84 14.83 -27.17
N VAL A 138 -26.90 15.75 -27.14
CA VAL A 138 -25.87 15.85 -28.18
C VAL A 138 -25.09 14.53 -28.15
N ASN A 139 -25.30 13.70 -29.17
CA ASN A 139 -24.46 12.52 -29.38
C ASN A 139 -23.09 13.00 -29.87
N ILE A 140 -22.16 13.11 -28.89
CA ILE A 140 -20.77 13.39 -29.26
C ILE A 140 -20.17 12.09 -29.76
N ILE A 141 -19.90 12.06 -31.08
CA ILE A 141 -19.16 10.96 -31.68
C ILE A 141 -17.67 11.19 -31.40
N LEU A 142 -16.92 10.13 -31.11
CA LEU A 142 -15.48 10.21 -30.79
C LEU A 142 -14.66 11.00 -31.81
N SER A 143 -15.11 11.02 -33.10
CA SER A 143 -14.53 11.83 -34.17
C SER A 143 -14.65 13.35 -33.97
N ASP A 144 -15.58 13.78 -33.09
CA ASP A 144 -15.83 15.21 -32.83
C ASP A 144 -14.95 15.75 -31.71
N ILE A 145 -14.20 14.86 -31.03
CA ILE A 145 -13.30 15.24 -29.95
C ILE A 145 -11.98 15.72 -30.56
N VAL A 146 -11.76 17.01 -30.45
CA VAL A 146 -10.50 17.65 -30.91
C VAL A 146 -9.39 17.56 -29.90
N LYS A 147 -9.72 17.65 -28.62
CA LYS A 147 -8.74 17.65 -27.53
C LYS A 147 -9.34 17.17 -26.21
N VAL A 148 -8.65 16.26 -25.54
CA VAL A 148 -8.94 15.87 -24.16
C VAL A 148 -7.82 16.40 -23.25
N ILE A 149 -8.16 17.26 -22.31
CA ILE A 149 -7.21 17.78 -21.31
C ILE A 149 -7.52 17.08 -20.00
N VAL A 150 -6.59 16.24 -19.53
CA VAL A 150 -6.66 15.58 -18.22
C VAL A 150 -5.92 16.44 -17.21
N VAL A 151 -6.64 16.97 -16.23
CA VAL A 151 -6.06 17.68 -15.10
C VAL A 151 -6.11 16.75 -13.89
N PRO A 152 -4.99 16.44 -13.22
CA PRO A 152 -4.99 15.59 -12.04
C PRO A 152 -5.98 16.11 -10.99
N LYS A 153 -6.89 15.24 -10.52
CA LYS A 153 -7.91 15.52 -9.50
C LYS A 153 -8.99 16.55 -9.88
N ARG A 154 -9.23 16.84 -11.15
CA ARG A 154 -10.30 17.74 -11.62
C ARG A 154 -11.04 17.15 -12.82
N LEU A 155 -12.21 17.72 -13.10
CA LEU A 155 -13.06 17.36 -14.24
C LEU A 155 -12.27 17.38 -15.58
N VAL A 156 -12.53 16.36 -16.40
CA VAL A 156 -12.01 16.30 -17.77
C VAL A 156 -12.75 17.35 -18.60
N ASN A 157 -12.04 18.31 -19.16
CA ASN A 157 -12.58 19.23 -20.14
C ASN A 157 -12.47 18.62 -21.54
N ILE A 158 -13.62 18.35 -22.14
CA ILE A 158 -13.70 17.86 -23.51
C ILE A 158 -14.03 19.06 -24.41
N VAL A 159 -13.14 19.37 -25.34
CA VAL A 159 -13.37 20.39 -26.36
C VAL A 159 -13.80 19.67 -27.63
N VAL A 160 -15.01 19.97 -28.07
CA VAL A 160 -15.57 19.47 -29.35
C VAL A 160 -15.50 20.58 -30.42
N LYS A 161 -15.43 20.15 -31.68
CA LYS A 161 -15.44 21.04 -32.83
C LYS A 161 -16.86 21.50 -33.12
#